data_50d2c928000f021ec54422341c4326da
#
_entry.id   50d2c928000f021ec54422341c4326da
#
_cell.length_a   1.000
_cell.length_b   1.000
_cell.length_c   1.000
_cell.angle_alpha   90.00
_cell.angle_beta   90.00
_cell.angle_gamma   90.00
#
_symmetry.space_group_name_H-M   'P 1'
#
loop_
_entity.id
_entity.type
_entity.pdbx_description
1 polymer ?
#
loop_
_entity_poly.entity_id
_entity_poly.type
_entity_poly.pdbx_seq_one_letter_code
_entity_poly.pdbx_strand_id
1 'polypeptide(L)'
;MKEVRFADYRRYEAHRVEASNAMMALLAGAGMASHLLQLTHGSRHLLPEVFPQVPHIGRFNLRTEVARQILDAADTHLGTMSIPYALALHDDFLRGCIALLAIVGKCTAKEVTAAGSLAAKHPLIERCTGGSFGADSLGQLTTIRLMRNCMIHAGGRADQTLLNDVAGWTPGTEAGWVKLTGNNPRQLAFGDELSFGHGEMILALAVTKVLAREANQLLQPTLPRDQWADMLIDDLVKADPHVLRAPDFLRRARGLAKFHYGRLKLTDSELGDARLRRLNS
;
A
#
# COMPACT_ATOMS: atom_id res chain seq x y z
N MET A 1 -10.69 -10.84 14.81
CA MET A 1 -12.04 -10.32 14.42
C MET A 1 -12.06 -10.16 12.91
N LYS A 2 -13.11 -10.64 12.23
CA LYS A 2 -13.21 -10.47 10.75
C LYS A 2 -13.49 -9.00 10.44
N GLU A 3 -12.70 -8.40 9.57
CA GLU A 3 -12.82 -7.02 9.09
C GLU A 3 -13.96 -6.90 8.07
N VAL A 4 -14.50 -5.69 7.89
CA VAL A 4 -15.39 -5.41 6.76
C VAL A 4 -14.55 -5.31 5.49
N ARG A 5 -14.83 -6.17 4.52
CA ARG A 5 -14.06 -6.27 3.28
C ARG A 5 -14.86 -5.67 2.11
N PHE A 6 -15.16 -4.34 2.19
CA PHE A 6 -15.81 -3.63 1.09
C PHE A 6 -14.93 -3.54 -0.17
N ALA A 7 -15.51 -3.18 -1.31
CA ALA A 7 -14.85 -3.29 -2.61
C ALA A 7 -13.48 -2.63 -2.66
N ASP A 8 -13.38 -1.38 -2.20
CA ASP A 8 -12.11 -0.64 -2.28
C ASP A 8 -11.03 -1.23 -1.37
N TYR A 9 -11.42 -1.73 -0.18
CA TYR A 9 -10.49 -2.42 0.71
C TYR A 9 -9.99 -3.73 0.09
N ARG A 10 -10.88 -4.52 -0.54
CA ARG A 10 -10.48 -5.75 -1.26
C ARG A 10 -9.55 -5.45 -2.42
N ARG A 11 -9.84 -4.39 -3.19
CA ARG A 11 -8.99 -3.94 -4.31
C ARG A 11 -7.60 -3.54 -3.80
N TYR A 12 -7.54 -2.76 -2.73
CA TYR A 12 -6.28 -2.40 -2.09
C TYR A 12 -5.49 -3.64 -1.63
N GLU A 13 -6.15 -4.59 -0.92
CA GLU A 13 -5.50 -5.84 -0.50
C GLU A 13 -4.95 -6.63 -1.69
N ALA A 14 -5.72 -6.74 -2.78
CA ALA A 14 -5.31 -7.46 -3.99
C ALA A 14 -4.07 -6.82 -4.63
N HIS A 15 -4.08 -5.51 -4.86
CA HIS A 15 -2.93 -4.79 -5.44
C HIS A 15 -1.69 -4.87 -4.54
N ARG A 16 -1.87 -4.79 -3.22
CA ARG A 16 -0.76 -4.93 -2.28
C ARG A 16 -0.14 -6.33 -2.32
N VAL A 17 -0.96 -7.38 -2.41
CA VAL A 17 -0.49 -8.77 -2.53
C VAL A 17 0.22 -8.97 -3.86
N GLU A 18 -0.34 -8.47 -4.96
CA GLU A 18 0.27 -8.51 -6.28
C GLU A 18 1.64 -7.81 -6.29
N ALA A 19 1.73 -6.60 -5.74
CA ALA A 19 2.99 -5.87 -5.60
C ALA A 19 4.03 -6.66 -4.80
N SER A 20 3.64 -7.21 -3.65
CA SER A 20 4.52 -8.04 -2.82
C SER A 20 5.02 -9.28 -3.56
N ASN A 21 4.14 -9.98 -4.28
CA ASN A 21 4.50 -11.16 -5.04
C ASN A 21 5.44 -10.83 -6.20
N ALA A 22 5.18 -9.71 -6.91
CA ALA A 22 6.04 -9.25 -7.99
C ALA A 22 7.45 -8.91 -7.50
N MET A 23 7.55 -8.19 -6.37
CA MET A 23 8.84 -7.86 -5.76
C MET A 23 9.64 -9.11 -5.40
N MET A 24 9.00 -10.10 -4.75
CA MET A 24 9.66 -11.34 -4.35
C MET A 24 10.08 -12.18 -5.56
N ALA A 25 9.25 -12.25 -6.61
CA ALA A 25 9.58 -12.96 -7.84
C ALA A 25 10.77 -12.31 -8.57
N LEU A 26 10.82 -10.96 -8.61
CA LEU A 26 11.92 -10.23 -9.22
C LEU A 26 13.23 -10.42 -8.44
N LEU A 27 13.19 -10.39 -7.10
CA LEU A 27 14.36 -10.67 -6.25
C LEU A 27 14.89 -12.09 -6.48
N ALA A 28 14.00 -13.09 -6.49
CA ALA A 28 14.38 -14.47 -6.77
C ALA A 28 14.98 -14.61 -8.17
N GLY A 29 14.36 -13.98 -9.18
CA GLY A 29 14.88 -13.96 -10.55
C GLY A 29 16.24 -13.29 -10.68
N ALA A 30 16.45 -12.18 -9.98
CA ALA A 30 17.73 -11.48 -9.93
C ALA A 30 18.84 -12.37 -9.31
N GLY A 31 18.53 -13.04 -8.20
CA GLY A 31 19.47 -13.96 -7.56
C GLY A 31 19.85 -15.15 -8.46
N MET A 32 18.85 -15.73 -9.17
CA MET A 32 19.11 -16.80 -10.14
C MET A 32 19.99 -16.30 -11.30
N ALA A 33 19.67 -15.14 -11.87
CA ALA A 33 20.44 -14.56 -12.97
C ALA A 33 21.86 -14.20 -12.55
N SER A 34 22.06 -13.62 -11.36
CA SER A 34 23.38 -13.35 -10.80
C SER A 34 24.21 -14.64 -10.68
N HIS A 35 23.61 -15.70 -10.14
CA HIS A 35 24.27 -17.01 -10.02
C HIS A 35 24.71 -17.57 -11.38
N LEU A 36 23.84 -17.49 -12.40
CA LEU A 36 24.20 -17.90 -13.75
C LEU A 36 25.36 -17.09 -14.32
N LEU A 37 25.38 -15.78 -14.10
CA LEU A 37 26.44 -14.89 -14.58
C LEU A 37 27.81 -15.14 -13.88
N GLN A 38 27.85 -15.82 -12.73
CA GLN A 38 29.12 -16.26 -12.13
C GLN A 38 29.92 -17.17 -13.06
N LEU A 39 29.26 -17.93 -13.94
CA LEU A 39 29.92 -18.79 -14.92
C LEU A 39 30.71 -18.00 -15.98
N THR A 40 30.44 -16.70 -16.10
CA THR A 40 31.15 -15.79 -17.03
C THR A 40 32.19 -14.94 -16.32
N HIS A 41 32.51 -15.20 -15.05
CA HIS A 41 33.47 -14.44 -14.28
C HIS A 41 34.84 -14.37 -14.96
N GLY A 42 35.43 -13.17 -15.00
CA GLY A 42 36.69 -12.91 -15.68
C GLY A 42 36.61 -12.85 -17.22
N SER A 43 35.45 -13.09 -17.81
CA SER A 43 35.25 -12.96 -19.25
C SER A 43 34.94 -11.51 -19.65
N ARG A 44 35.04 -11.22 -20.99
CA ARG A 44 34.64 -9.95 -21.56
C ARG A 44 33.25 -10.00 -22.23
N HIS A 45 32.47 -11.05 -21.97
CA HIS A 45 31.15 -11.23 -22.56
C HIS A 45 30.22 -10.08 -22.23
N LEU A 46 29.39 -9.75 -23.22
CA LEU A 46 28.28 -8.83 -23.05
C LEU A 46 27.01 -9.60 -22.67
N LEU A 47 26.13 -8.93 -21.94
CA LEU A 47 24.86 -9.52 -21.50
C LEU A 47 24.01 -10.06 -22.67
N PRO A 48 23.93 -9.40 -23.87
CA PRO A 48 23.25 -9.94 -25.05
C PRO A 48 23.77 -11.29 -25.54
N GLU A 49 25.05 -11.60 -25.30
CA GLU A 49 25.64 -12.88 -25.70
C GLU A 49 25.17 -14.04 -24.83
N VAL A 50 24.83 -13.75 -23.56
CA VAL A 50 24.36 -14.75 -22.59
C VAL A 50 22.82 -14.87 -22.62
N PHE A 51 22.11 -13.76 -22.83
CA PHE A 51 20.64 -13.73 -22.85
C PHE A 51 20.08 -13.15 -24.16
N PRO A 52 20.38 -13.76 -25.32
CA PRO A 52 19.98 -13.22 -26.63
C PRO A 52 18.46 -13.15 -26.83
N GLN A 53 17.67 -13.92 -26.03
CA GLN A 53 16.22 -13.99 -26.16
C GLN A 53 15.51 -12.75 -25.53
N VAL A 54 16.21 -11.96 -24.71
CA VAL A 54 15.60 -10.78 -24.08
C VAL A 54 15.43 -9.66 -25.13
N PRO A 55 14.19 -9.23 -25.41
CA PRO A 55 13.95 -8.20 -26.40
C PRO A 55 14.76 -6.93 -26.12
N HIS A 56 15.38 -6.36 -27.13
CA HIS A 56 16.12 -5.09 -27.07
C HIS A 56 17.39 -5.09 -26.19
N ILE A 57 17.80 -6.22 -25.61
CA ILE A 57 18.98 -6.30 -24.75
C ILE A 57 20.27 -5.83 -25.45
N GLY A 58 20.37 -6.02 -26.77
CA GLY A 58 21.49 -5.55 -27.59
C GLY A 58 21.65 -4.03 -27.68
N ARG A 59 20.68 -3.24 -27.17
CA ARG A 59 20.82 -1.78 -27.02
C ARG A 59 21.70 -1.38 -25.86
N PHE A 60 21.98 -2.32 -24.95
CA PHE A 60 22.77 -2.10 -23.73
C PHE A 60 24.11 -2.83 -23.88
N ASN A 61 25.21 -2.11 -24.02
CA ASN A 61 26.57 -2.67 -24.00
C ASN A 61 26.99 -3.03 -22.55
N LEU A 62 26.13 -3.78 -21.85
CA LEU A 62 26.35 -4.15 -20.47
C LEU A 62 27.21 -5.43 -20.42
N ARG A 63 28.37 -5.34 -19.74
CA ARG A 63 29.22 -6.50 -19.47
C ARG A 63 28.56 -7.40 -18.45
N THR A 64 28.75 -8.71 -18.56
CA THR A 64 28.17 -9.70 -17.66
C THR A 64 28.60 -9.48 -16.21
N GLU A 65 29.83 -9.05 -15.97
CA GLU A 65 30.32 -8.75 -14.61
C GLU A 65 29.57 -7.55 -13.98
N VAL A 66 29.35 -6.46 -14.75
CA VAL A 66 28.58 -5.30 -14.29
C VAL A 66 27.12 -5.67 -14.06
N ALA A 67 26.55 -6.47 -14.97
CA ALA A 67 25.17 -6.97 -14.82
C ALA A 67 25.04 -7.81 -13.52
N ARG A 68 26.01 -8.65 -13.21
CA ARG A 68 26.04 -9.44 -12.00
C ARG A 68 26.04 -8.55 -10.75
N GLN A 69 26.89 -7.52 -10.69
CA GLN A 69 26.92 -6.57 -9.58
C GLN A 69 25.59 -5.85 -9.37
N ILE A 70 24.91 -5.45 -10.46
CA ILE A 70 23.57 -4.83 -10.42
C ILE A 70 22.54 -5.84 -9.87
N LEU A 71 22.62 -7.09 -10.30
CA LEU A 71 21.72 -8.15 -9.84
C LEU A 71 21.98 -8.54 -8.37
N ASP A 72 23.23 -8.52 -7.92
CA ASP A 72 23.59 -8.73 -6.51
C ASP A 72 23.02 -7.61 -5.61
N ALA A 73 22.87 -6.38 -6.13
CA ALA A 73 22.24 -5.25 -5.45
C ALA A 73 20.74 -5.06 -5.82
N ALA A 74 20.09 -6.11 -6.32
CA ALA A 74 18.71 -6.02 -6.81
C ALA A 74 17.72 -5.59 -5.72
N ASP A 75 17.96 -5.96 -4.46
CA ASP A 75 17.14 -5.53 -3.32
C ASP A 75 17.12 -4.01 -3.15
N THR A 76 18.27 -3.36 -3.27
CA THR A 76 18.39 -1.89 -3.21
C THR A 76 17.67 -1.21 -4.39
N HIS A 77 17.87 -1.71 -5.60
CA HIS A 77 17.20 -1.17 -6.78
C HIS A 77 15.68 -1.34 -6.71
N LEU A 78 15.22 -2.55 -6.34
CA LEU A 78 13.81 -2.83 -6.17
C LEU A 78 13.20 -2.05 -5.01
N GLY A 79 13.91 -1.89 -3.89
CA GLY A 79 13.46 -1.07 -2.76
C GLY A 79 13.18 0.38 -3.18
N THR A 80 14.11 0.97 -3.91
CA THR A 80 13.96 2.35 -4.43
C THR A 80 12.76 2.52 -5.35
N MET A 81 12.42 1.51 -6.15
CA MET A 81 11.29 1.56 -7.11
C MET A 81 9.97 1.17 -6.45
N SER A 82 9.96 0.19 -5.56
CA SER A 82 8.75 -0.41 -5.01
C SER A 82 8.16 0.32 -3.81
N ILE A 83 9.00 0.97 -2.99
CA ILE A 83 8.50 1.75 -1.84
C ILE A 83 7.61 2.92 -2.27
N PRO A 84 7.99 3.75 -3.27
CA PRO A 84 7.07 4.76 -3.81
C PRO A 84 5.73 4.17 -4.28
N TYR A 85 5.75 2.99 -4.91
CA TYR A 85 4.54 2.32 -5.35
C TYR A 85 3.66 1.85 -4.18
N ALA A 86 4.25 1.24 -3.14
CA ALA A 86 3.53 0.84 -1.94
C ALA A 86 2.87 2.03 -1.22
N LEU A 87 3.58 3.17 -1.14
CA LEU A 87 3.04 4.42 -0.59
C LEU A 87 1.91 4.98 -1.46
N ALA A 88 2.01 4.89 -2.79
CA ALA A 88 0.97 5.36 -3.71
C ALA A 88 -0.32 4.52 -3.59
N LEU A 89 -0.21 3.19 -3.47
CA LEU A 89 -1.35 2.31 -3.22
C LEU A 89 -2.07 2.66 -1.91
N HIS A 90 -1.29 2.93 -0.86
CA HIS A 90 -1.84 3.33 0.43
C HIS A 90 -2.51 4.71 0.35
N ASP A 91 -1.89 5.67 -0.33
CA ASP A 91 -2.44 7.00 -0.57
C ASP A 91 -3.79 6.95 -1.30
N ASP A 92 -3.90 6.12 -2.34
CA ASP A 92 -5.13 5.93 -3.10
C ASP A 92 -6.24 5.32 -2.23
N PHE A 93 -5.92 4.32 -1.42
CA PHE A 93 -6.88 3.73 -0.48
C PHE A 93 -7.39 4.75 0.54
N LEU A 94 -6.51 5.55 1.16
CA LEU A 94 -6.92 6.60 2.10
C LEU A 94 -7.76 7.69 1.43
N ARG A 95 -7.49 8.00 0.15
CA ARG A 95 -8.33 8.92 -0.63
C ARG A 95 -9.76 8.37 -0.78
N GLY A 96 -9.90 7.08 -1.04
CA GLY A 96 -11.20 6.40 -1.04
C GLY A 96 -11.91 6.48 0.32
N CYS A 97 -11.18 6.26 1.43
CA CYS A 97 -11.73 6.40 2.79
C CYS A 97 -12.25 7.83 3.06
N ILE A 98 -11.47 8.84 2.67
CA ILE A 98 -11.86 10.26 2.83
C ILE A 98 -13.07 10.59 1.96
N ALA A 99 -13.15 10.05 0.74
CA ALA A 99 -14.34 10.24 -0.12
C ALA A 99 -15.61 9.67 0.52
N LEU A 100 -15.54 8.48 1.15
CA LEU A 100 -16.66 7.90 1.89
C LEU A 100 -17.07 8.79 3.08
N LEU A 101 -16.10 9.32 3.82
CA LEU A 101 -16.36 10.25 4.94
C LEU A 101 -17.00 11.56 4.46
N ALA A 102 -16.62 12.05 3.27
CA ALA A 102 -17.21 13.24 2.67
C ALA A 102 -18.67 13.01 2.23
N ILE A 103 -18.96 11.85 1.63
CA ILE A 103 -20.34 11.47 1.22
C ILE A 103 -21.29 11.51 2.44
N VAL A 104 -20.83 11.08 3.60
CA VAL A 104 -21.64 11.09 4.83
C VAL A 104 -21.52 12.38 5.64
N GLY A 105 -20.93 13.43 5.08
CA GLY A 105 -20.84 14.76 5.68
C GLY A 105 -19.87 14.89 6.85
N LYS A 106 -18.95 13.95 7.03
CA LYS A 106 -17.94 13.96 8.12
C LYS A 106 -16.75 14.89 7.82
N CYS A 107 -16.52 15.23 6.56
CA CYS A 107 -15.54 16.23 6.15
C CYS A 107 -16.06 17.07 4.98
N THR A 108 -15.59 18.30 4.91
CA THR A 108 -15.97 19.27 3.86
C THR A 108 -15.09 19.12 2.62
N ALA A 109 -15.57 19.59 1.46
CA ALA A 109 -14.78 19.62 0.23
C ALA A 109 -13.44 20.39 0.39
N LYS A 110 -13.41 21.46 1.19
CA LYS A 110 -12.20 22.23 1.49
C LYS A 110 -11.17 21.36 2.24
N GLU A 111 -11.60 20.59 3.22
CA GLU A 111 -10.71 19.68 3.98
C GLU A 111 -10.20 18.53 3.13
N VAL A 112 -11.05 17.96 2.28
CA VAL A 112 -10.65 16.93 1.29
C VAL A 112 -9.56 17.48 0.37
N THR A 113 -9.73 18.70 -0.14
CA THR A 113 -8.72 19.35 -1.00
C THR A 113 -7.42 19.64 -0.23
N ALA A 114 -7.52 20.11 1.01
CA ALA A 114 -6.35 20.39 1.86
C ALA A 114 -5.55 19.12 2.20
N ALA A 115 -6.19 17.93 2.25
CA ALA A 115 -5.54 16.66 2.49
C ALA A 115 -4.89 16.06 1.23
N GLY A 116 -4.28 16.89 0.37
CA GLY A 116 -3.66 16.47 -0.88
C GLY A 116 -2.46 15.52 -0.73
N SER A 117 -1.73 15.60 0.39
CA SER A 117 -0.57 14.73 0.64
C SER A 117 -0.92 13.52 1.51
N LEU A 118 -0.13 12.45 1.40
CA LEU A 118 -0.26 11.27 2.26
C LEU A 118 -0.15 11.63 3.76
N ALA A 119 0.74 12.58 4.11
CA ALA A 119 0.92 13.05 5.48
C ALA A 119 -0.34 13.72 6.07
N ALA A 120 -1.16 14.36 5.25
CA ALA A 120 -2.37 15.06 5.69
C ALA A 120 -3.60 14.14 5.80
N LYS A 121 -3.58 12.95 5.17
CA LYS A 121 -4.76 12.07 5.10
C LYS A 121 -5.05 11.36 6.41
N HIS A 122 -4.02 10.86 7.11
CA HIS A 122 -4.22 10.19 8.40
C HIS A 122 -4.84 11.12 9.45
N PRO A 123 -4.29 12.34 9.71
CA PRO A 123 -4.91 13.29 10.64
C PRO A 123 -6.34 13.67 10.24
N LEU A 124 -6.64 13.78 8.94
CA LEU A 124 -8.00 14.06 8.49
C LEU A 124 -8.96 12.91 8.84
N ILE A 125 -8.56 11.65 8.61
CA ILE A 125 -9.37 10.48 8.95
C ILE A 125 -9.58 10.41 10.46
N GLU A 126 -8.54 10.60 11.29
CA GLU A 126 -8.66 10.64 12.75
C GLU A 126 -9.70 11.67 13.20
N ARG A 127 -9.59 12.88 12.70
CA ARG A 127 -10.53 13.97 13.03
C ARG A 127 -11.96 13.64 12.60
N CYS A 128 -12.15 13.09 11.39
CA CYS A 128 -13.48 12.78 10.85
C CYS A 128 -14.14 11.59 11.57
N THR A 129 -13.35 10.66 12.10
CA THR A 129 -13.84 9.45 12.76
C THR A 129 -13.86 9.54 14.27
N GLY A 130 -13.10 10.47 14.87
CA GLY A 130 -12.88 10.58 16.31
C GLY A 130 -12.01 9.46 16.91
N GLY A 131 -11.38 8.65 16.06
CA GLY A 131 -10.43 7.62 16.47
C GLY A 131 -8.99 7.99 16.17
N SER A 132 -8.04 7.07 16.36
CA SER A 132 -6.61 7.29 16.13
C SER A 132 -5.95 6.08 15.48
N PHE A 133 -4.91 6.34 14.69
CA PHE A 133 -3.99 5.32 14.20
C PHE A 133 -2.93 4.97 15.24
N GLY A 134 -2.32 3.79 15.11
CA GLY A 134 -1.19 3.38 15.93
C GLY A 134 0.02 4.30 15.73
N ALA A 135 0.47 4.96 16.80
CA ALA A 135 1.56 5.94 16.75
C ALA A 135 2.85 5.35 16.17
N ASP A 136 3.19 4.10 16.54
CA ASP A 136 4.40 3.43 16.04
C ASP A 136 4.34 3.20 14.53
N SER A 137 3.18 2.75 14.01
CA SER A 137 2.98 2.54 12.57
C SER A 137 3.01 3.85 11.80
N LEU A 138 2.41 4.92 12.34
CA LEU A 138 2.48 6.26 11.74
C LEU A 138 3.91 6.81 11.72
N GLY A 139 4.65 6.64 12.82
CA GLY A 139 6.06 7.04 12.88
C GLY A 139 6.89 6.33 11.80
N GLN A 140 6.78 5.00 11.71
CA GLN A 140 7.47 4.22 10.68
C GLN A 140 7.09 4.65 9.25
N LEU A 141 5.79 4.87 8.97
CA LEU A 141 5.35 5.36 7.67
C LEU A 141 5.91 6.76 7.36
N THR A 142 5.94 7.64 8.34
CA THR A 142 6.47 9.01 8.18
C THR A 142 7.93 8.96 7.79
N THR A 143 8.73 8.15 8.48
CA THR A 143 10.16 7.98 8.17
C THR A 143 10.39 7.40 6.78
N ILE A 144 9.67 6.32 6.40
CA ILE A 144 9.75 5.76 5.04
C ILE A 144 9.44 6.83 3.99
N ARG A 145 8.40 7.64 4.22
CA ARG A 145 8.00 8.73 3.31
C ARG A 145 9.08 9.80 3.22
N LEU A 146 9.71 10.17 4.33
CA LEU A 146 10.80 11.15 4.36
C LEU A 146 12.05 10.61 3.67
N MET A 147 12.47 9.37 3.93
CA MET A 147 13.57 8.71 3.21
C MET A 147 13.30 8.68 1.70
N ARG A 148 12.08 8.33 1.28
CA ARG A 148 11.68 8.38 -0.15
C ARG A 148 11.79 9.80 -0.71
N ASN A 149 11.41 10.81 0.04
CA ASN A 149 11.54 12.19 -0.39
C ASN A 149 13.01 12.60 -0.55
N CYS A 150 13.88 12.21 0.38
CA CYS A 150 15.33 12.40 0.25
C CYS A 150 15.88 11.72 -1.00
N MET A 151 15.44 10.49 -1.30
CA MET A 151 15.85 9.76 -2.52
C MET A 151 15.48 10.51 -3.80
N ILE A 152 14.30 11.14 -3.85
CA ILE A 152 13.79 11.80 -5.06
C ILE A 152 14.31 13.24 -5.19
N HIS A 153 14.40 13.97 -4.08
CA HIS A 153 14.59 15.42 -4.10
C HIS A 153 15.94 15.89 -3.55
N ALA A 154 16.60 15.08 -2.70
CA ALA A 154 17.87 15.43 -2.05
C ALA A 154 19.05 14.57 -2.52
N GLY A 155 18.96 14.00 -3.73
CA GLY A 155 20.03 13.17 -4.30
C GLY A 155 20.35 11.92 -3.47
N GLY A 156 19.36 11.38 -2.76
CA GLY A 156 19.52 10.18 -1.93
C GLY A 156 20.22 10.42 -0.59
N ARG A 157 20.30 11.67 -0.12
CA ARG A 157 21.00 12.01 1.12
C ARG A 157 20.05 12.42 2.23
N ALA A 158 20.36 12.02 3.47
CA ALA A 158 19.59 12.36 4.65
C ALA A 158 19.55 13.88 4.88
N ASP A 159 18.34 14.42 5.00
CA ASP A 159 18.11 15.82 5.31
C ASP A 159 17.75 16.04 6.80
N GLN A 160 17.72 17.30 7.22
CA GLN A 160 17.40 17.65 8.61
C GLN A 160 15.98 17.25 9.00
N THR A 161 15.04 17.21 8.06
CA THR A 161 13.64 16.83 8.31
C THR A 161 13.56 15.36 8.70
N LEU A 162 14.29 14.49 7.99
CA LEU A 162 14.39 13.08 8.33
C LEU A 162 15.04 12.87 9.69
N LEU A 163 16.14 13.56 9.98
CA LEU A 163 16.84 13.44 11.27
C LEU A 163 15.96 13.87 12.45
N ASN A 164 15.22 14.96 12.30
CA ASN A 164 14.29 15.44 13.32
C ASN A 164 13.16 14.44 13.58
N ASP A 165 12.62 13.82 12.53
CA ASP A 165 11.58 12.78 12.64
C ASP A 165 12.10 11.57 13.42
N VAL A 166 13.26 11.05 13.05
CA VAL A 166 13.89 9.90 13.70
C VAL A 166 14.25 10.17 15.16
N ALA A 167 14.71 11.38 15.48
CA ALA A 167 14.99 11.79 16.85
C ALA A 167 13.74 11.75 17.74
N GLY A 168 12.56 12.00 17.17
CA GLY A 168 11.26 11.95 17.84
C GLY A 168 10.64 10.56 17.99
N TRP A 169 11.29 9.50 17.54
CA TRP A 169 10.73 8.14 17.59
C TRP A 169 10.42 7.66 19.01
N THR A 170 9.30 6.96 19.14
CA THR A 170 9.00 6.16 20.34
C THR A 170 9.89 4.91 20.37
N PRO A 171 10.09 4.28 21.56
CA PRO A 171 10.76 2.97 21.63
C PRO A 171 10.07 1.88 20.78
N GLY A 172 8.74 1.92 20.64
CA GLY A 172 7.98 0.99 19.81
C GLY A 172 8.22 1.18 18.32
N THR A 173 8.29 2.45 17.85
CA THR A 173 8.65 2.79 16.48
C THR A 173 10.02 2.24 16.11
N GLU A 174 11.02 2.49 16.99
CA GLU A 174 12.41 2.01 16.79
C GLU A 174 12.49 0.49 16.79
N ALA A 175 11.93 -0.17 17.80
CA ALA A 175 11.97 -1.63 17.91
C ALA A 175 11.31 -2.32 16.70
N GLY A 176 10.16 -1.81 16.24
CA GLY A 176 9.47 -2.33 15.07
C GLY A 176 10.26 -2.13 13.78
N TRP A 177 10.91 -1.00 13.63
CA TRP A 177 11.79 -0.71 12.49
C TRP A 177 12.99 -1.67 12.47
N VAL A 178 13.79 -1.67 13.53
CA VAL A 178 15.02 -2.50 13.62
C VAL A 178 14.71 -3.99 13.45
N LYS A 179 13.59 -4.46 13.98
CA LYS A 179 13.14 -5.84 13.83
C LYS A 179 12.98 -6.29 12.37
N LEU A 180 12.53 -5.41 11.50
CA LEU A 180 12.24 -5.74 10.08
C LEU A 180 13.40 -5.39 9.15
N THR A 181 14.13 -4.30 9.43
CA THR A 181 15.17 -3.80 8.53
C THR A 181 16.57 -4.23 8.95
N GLY A 182 16.79 -4.52 10.23
CA GLY A 182 18.12 -4.72 10.79
C GLY A 182 18.93 -3.43 10.96
N ASN A 183 18.41 -2.28 10.48
CA ASN A 183 19.06 -0.97 10.51
C ASN A 183 18.42 -0.07 11.55
N ASN A 184 19.17 0.93 12.04
CA ASN A 184 18.64 1.96 12.93
C ASN A 184 18.90 3.36 12.35
N PRO A 185 17.88 4.02 11.77
CA PRO A 185 18.01 5.37 11.22
C PRO A 185 18.41 6.45 12.21
N ARG A 186 18.33 6.19 13.52
CA ARG A 186 18.89 7.10 14.54
C ARG A 186 20.41 7.28 14.45
N GLN A 187 21.09 6.38 13.74
CA GLN A 187 22.54 6.47 13.52
C GLN A 187 22.91 7.34 12.31
N LEU A 188 21.91 7.79 11.53
CA LEU A 188 22.16 8.65 10.38
C LEU A 188 22.61 10.04 10.81
N ALA A 189 23.59 10.58 10.08
CA ALA A 189 24.01 11.96 10.13
C ALA A 189 23.49 12.75 8.92
N PHE A 190 23.50 14.07 9.02
CA PHE A 190 23.13 14.92 7.89
C PHE A 190 24.06 14.70 6.70
N GLY A 191 23.44 14.47 5.54
CA GLY A 191 24.16 14.23 4.29
C GLY A 191 24.58 12.76 4.06
N ASP A 192 24.31 11.86 5.00
CA ASP A 192 24.56 10.42 4.80
C ASP A 192 23.75 9.89 3.61
N GLU A 193 24.36 8.99 2.87
CA GLU A 193 23.70 8.34 1.74
C GLU A 193 22.65 7.33 2.24
N LEU A 194 21.45 7.45 1.70
CA LEU A 194 20.33 6.58 2.01
C LEU A 194 20.24 5.45 1.00
N SER A 195 19.86 4.27 1.48
CA SER A 195 19.49 3.14 0.63
C SER A 195 18.19 2.50 1.12
N PHE A 196 17.44 1.92 0.20
CA PHE A 196 16.31 1.05 0.52
C PHE A 196 16.72 -0.37 0.20
N GLY A 197 16.81 -1.21 1.21
CA GLY A 197 17.03 -2.64 1.04
C GLY A 197 15.74 -3.45 1.13
N HIS A 198 15.91 -4.75 1.20
CA HIS A 198 14.81 -5.72 1.38
C HIS A 198 13.99 -5.44 2.65
N GLY A 199 14.68 -5.06 3.75
CA GLY A 199 14.01 -4.78 5.03
C GLY A 199 13.06 -3.60 4.98
N GLU A 200 13.47 -2.47 4.40
CA GLU A 200 12.65 -1.27 4.24
C GLU A 200 11.45 -1.52 3.30
N MET A 201 11.64 -2.35 2.29
CA MET A 201 10.57 -2.77 1.38
C MET A 201 9.49 -3.59 2.12
N ILE A 202 9.90 -4.58 2.93
CA ILE A 202 8.98 -5.37 3.76
C ILE A 202 8.30 -4.48 4.79
N LEU A 203 9.04 -3.58 5.43
CA LEU A 203 8.48 -2.63 6.39
C LEU A 203 7.41 -1.74 5.76
N ALA A 204 7.65 -1.17 4.58
CA ALA A 204 6.68 -0.34 3.86
C ALA A 204 5.36 -1.10 3.60
N LEU A 205 5.46 -2.35 3.12
CA LEU A 205 4.29 -3.21 2.88
C LEU A 205 3.56 -3.61 4.18
N ALA A 206 4.30 -3.85 5.26
CA ALA A 206 3.72 -4.22 6.55
C ALA A 206 2.99 -3.03 7.20
N VAL A 207 3.63 -1.86 7.24
CA VAL A 207 3.10 -0.65 7.87
C VAL A 207 1.87 -0.14 7.11
N THR A 208 1.93 -0.07 5.78
CA THR A 208 0.78 0.35 4.96
C THR A 208 -0.41 -0.61 5.11
N LYS A 209 -0.16 -1.91 5.27
CA LYS A 209 -1.20 -2.90 5.59
C LYS A 209 -1.85 -2.65 6.95
N VAL A 210 -1.05 -2.39 7.99
CA VAL A 210 -1.56 -2.11 9.35
C VAL A 210 -2.41 -0.86 9.32
N LEU A 211 -1.91 0.24 8.78
CA LEU A 211 -2.62 1.52 8.74
C LEU A 211 -3.89 1.47 7.86
N ALA A 212 -3.88 0.71 6.76
CA ALA A 212 -5.10 0.50 5.97
C ALA A 212 -6.18 -0.30 6.74
N ARG A 213 -5.75 -1.28 7.53
CA ARG A 213 -6.65 -2.03 8.42
C ARG A 213 -7.24 -1.11 9.49
N GLU A 214 -6.43 -0.28 10.11
CA GLU A 214 -6.86 0.70 11.11
C GLU A 214 -7.83 1.71 10.49
N ALA A 215 -7.54 2.27 9.32
CA ALA A 215 -8.46 3.14 8.58
C ALA A 215 -9.83 2.46 8.36
N ASN A 216 -9.82 1.20 7.90
CA ASN A 216 -11.05 0.43 7.74
C ASN A 216 -11.80 0.25 9.09
N GLN A 217 -11.07 -0.01 10.20
CA GLN A 217 -11.68 -0.14 11.52
C GLN A 217 -12.30 1.16 12.02
N LEU A 218 -11.68 2.31 11.70
CA LEU A 218 -12.20 3.64 12.03
C LEU A 218 -13.45 3.99 11.22
N LEU A 219 -13.54 3.56 9.96
CA LEU A 219 -14.74 3.76 9.13
C LEU A 219 -15.96 2.99 9.65
N GLN A 220 -15.76 1.79 10.23
CA GLN A 220 -16.88 0.90 10.58
C GLN A 220 -17.91 1.52 11.51
N PRO A 221 -17.54 2.16 12.65
CA PRO A 221 -18.49 2.84 13.50
C PRO A 221 -18.93 4.22 12.98
N THR A 222 -18.18 4.80 12.04
CA THR A 222 -18.37 6.19 11.59
C THR A 222 -19.34 6.29 10.44
N LEU A 223 -19.30 5.34 9.50
CA LEU A 223 -20.24 5.33 8.38
C LEU A 223 -21.61 4.79 8.83
N PRO A 224 -22.71 5.45 8.44
CA PRO A 224 -24.06 4.98 8.69
C PRO A 224 -24.32 3.59 8.09
N ARG A 225 -25.24 2.85 8.68
CA ARG A 225 -25.55 1.48 8.25
C ARG A 225 -26.17 1.42 6.85
N ASP A 226 -26.96 2.43 6.48
CA ASP A 226 -27.50 2.59 5.14
C ASP A 226 -26.41 2.79 4.08
N GLN A 227 -25.37 3.57 4.39
CA GLN A 227 -24.20 3.72 3.52
C GLN A 227 -23.48 2.38 3.28
N TRP A 228 -23.34 1.56 4.32
CA TRP A 228 -22.76 0.22 4.19
C TRP A 228 -23.64 -0.71 3.35
N ALA A 229 -24.96 -0.63 3.51
CA ALA A 229 -25.89 -1.39 2.71
C ALA A 229 -25.84 -0.96 1.24
N ASP A 230 -25.76 0.34 0.95
CA ASP A 230 -25.64 0.87 -0.40
C ASP A 230 -24.35 0.40 -1.07
N MET A 231 -23.20 0.45 -0.35
CA MET A 231 -21.91 -0.06 -0.85
C MET A 231 -21.99 -1.56 -1.18
N LEU A 232 -22.69 -2.35 -0.38
CA LEU A 232 -22.89 -3.79 -0.65
C LEU A 232 -23.74 -3.98 -1.92
N ILE A 233 -24.79 -3.19 -2.11
CA ILE A 233 -25.62 -3.25 -3.31
C ILE A 233 -24.80 -2.85 -4.56
N ASP A 234 -23.98 -1.81 -4.46
CA ASP A 234 -23.08 -1.41 -5.55
C ASP A 234 -22.08 -2.53 -5.91
N ASP A 235 -21.57 -3.25 -4.91
CA ASP A 235 -20.73 -4.44 -5.14
C ASP A 235 -21.48 -5.53 -5.94
N LEU A 236 -22.72 -5.79 -5.58
CA LEU A 236 -23.56 -6.76 -6.31
C LEU A 236 -23.84 -6.33 -7.74
N VAL A 237 -24.18 -5.06 -7.95
CA VAL A 237 -24.48 -4.50 -9.28
C VAL A 237 -23.25 -4.52 -10.17
N LYS A 238 -22.06 -4.25 -9.63
CA LYS A 238 -20.79 -4.38 -10.38
C LYS A 238 -20.53 -5.80 -10.87
N ALA A 239 -20.90 -6.81 -10.06
CA ALA A 239 -20.73 -8.22 -10.41
C ALA A 239 -21.84 -8.70 -11.39
N ASP A 240 -23.07 -8.19 -11.25
CA ASP A 240 -24.21 -8.53 -12.09
C ASP A 240 -25.16 -7.33 -12.19
N PRO A 241 -25.16 -6.58 -13.30
CA PRO A 241 -26.03 -5.41 -13.47
C PRO A 241 -27.53 -5.69 -13.36
N HIS A 242 -27.94 -6.93 -13.57
CA HIS A 242 -29.37 -7.33 -13.53
C HIS A 242 -29.81 -7.83 -12.14
N VAL A 243 -28.90 -7.92 -11.18
CA VAL A 243 -29.16 -8.50 -9.84
C VAL A 243 -30.30 -7.83 -9.09
N LEU A 244 -30.49 -6.54 -9.27
CA LEU A 244 -31.54 -5.78 -8.59
C LEU A 244 -32.96 -6.27 -8.93
N ARG A 245 -33.18 -6.83 -10.12
CA ARG A 245 -34.47 -7.37 -10.57
C ARG A 245 -34.60 -8.87 -10.44
N ALA A 246 -33.52 -9.53 -9.99
CA ALA A 246 -33.49 -10.99 -9.84
C ALA A 246 -34.41 -11.45 -8.68
N PRO A 247 -35.15 -12.54 -8.83
CA PRO A 247 -36.02 -13.07 -7.78
C PRO A 247 -35.24 -13.54 -6.56
N ASP A 248 -33.98 -13.92 -6.72
CA ASP A 248 -33.07 -14.39 -5.67
C ASP A 248 -32.15 -13.28 -5.08
N PHE A 249 -32.47 -12.01 -5.35
CA PHE A 249 -31.67 -10.87 -4.88
C PHE A 249 -31.30 -10.97 -3.39
N LEU A 250 -32.27 -11.15 -2.49
CA LEU A 250 -32.00 -11.20 -1.05
C LEU A 250 -31.06 -12.36 -0.67
N ARG A 251 -31.19 -13.50 -1.32
CA ARG A 251 -30.29 -14.64 -1.09
C ARG A 251 -28.84 -14.28 -1.46
N ARG A 252 -28.65 -13.63 -2.60
CA ARG A 252 -27.32 -13.18 -3.09
C ARG A 252 -26.76 -12.07 -2.19
N ALA A 253 -27.59 -11.09 -1.81
CA ALA A 253 -27.20 -10.00 -0.92
C ALA A 253 -26.77 -10.53 0.48
N ARG A 254 -27.53 -11.46 1.06
CA ARG A 254 -27.14 -12.15 2.31
C ARG A 254 -25.82 -12.90 2.19
N GLY A 255 -25.61 -13.59 1.07
CA GLY A 255 -24.36 -14.30 0.79
C GLY A 255 -23.16 -13.34 0.82
N LEU A 256 -23.25 -12.21 0.10
CA LEU A 256 -22.21 -11.19 0.06
C LEU A 256 -22.04 -10.52 1.44
N ALA A 257 -23.14 -10.19 2.12
CA ALA A 257 -23.14 -9.63 3.47
C ALA A 257 -22.39 -10.53 4.45
N LYS A 258 -22.69 -11.82 4.47
CA LYS A 258 -22.04 -12.80 5.35
C LYS A 258 -20.54 -12.92 5.07
N PHE A 259 -20.15 -12.90 3.81
CA PHE A 259 -18.76 -13.16 3.40
C PHE A 259 -17.86 -11.93 3.56
N HIS A 260 -18.34 -10.73 3.14
CA HIS A 260 -17.53 -9.53 3.12
C HIS A 260 -17.90 -8.48 4.19
N TYR A 261 -19.17 -8.43 4.60
CA TYR A 261 -19.69 -7.42 5.53
C TYR A 261 -20.17 -8.03 6.86
N GLY A 262 -19.78 -9.27 7.14
CA GLY A 262 -20.35 -10.06 8.25
C GLY A 262 -20.25 -9.42 9.64
N ARG A 263 -19.30 -8.51 9.85
CA ARG A 263 -19.17 -7.75 11.11
C ARG A 263 -20.34 -6.78 11.32
N LEU A 264 -20.90 -6.23 10.26
CA LEU A 264 -21.96 -5.23 10.31
C LEU A 264 -23.32 -5.85 10.61
N LYS A 265 -23.50 -7.17 10.34
CA LYS A 265 -24.77 -7.88 10.54
C LYS A 265 -25.94 -7.12 9.92
N LEU A 266 -25.80 -6.73 8.62
CA LEU A 266 -26.84 -6.05 7.89
C LEU A 266 -28.10 -6.94 7.82
N THR A 267 -29.27 -6.32 8.09
CA THR A 267 -30.56 -6.99 8.09
C THR A 267 -31.19 -7.02 6.69
N ASP A 268 -32.18 -7.88 6.49
CA ASP A 268 -32.91 -7.94 5.21
C ASP A 268 -33.63 -6.66 4.87
N SER A 269 -34.14 -5.94 5.88
CA SER A 269 -34.78 -4.63 5.71
C SER A 269 -33.76 -3.63 5.15
N GLU A 270 -32.56 -3.52 5.78
CA GLU A 270 -31.52 -2.61 5.30
C GLU A 270 -31.07 -2.92 3.87
N LEU A 271 -30.95 -4.22 3.53
CA LEU A 271 -30.60 -4.65 2.17
C LEU A 271 -31.75 -4.37 1.17
N GLY A 272 -33.00 -4.53 1.60
CA GLY A 272 -34.18 -4.21 0.80
C GLY A 272 -34.30 -2.71 0.53
N ASP A 273 -34.10 -1.88 1.55
CA ASP A 273 -34.16 -0.42 1.45
C ASP A 273 -33.03 0.11 0.54
N ALA A 274 -31.82 -0.42 0.67
CA ALA A 274 -30.70 -0.09 -0.22
C ALA A 274 -31.00 -0.47 -1.69
N ARG A 275 -31.62 -1.64 -1.93
CA ARG A 275 -32.09 -2.04 -3.27
C ARG A 275 -33.05 -1.02 -3.85
N LEU A 276 -34.06 -0.58 -3.05
CA LEU A 276 -35.04 0.38 -3.50
C LEU A 276 -34.40 1.74 -3.83
N ARG A 277 -33.49 2.25 -3.00
CA ARG A 277 -32.74 3.47 -3.30
C ARG A 277 -32.01 3.34 -4.63
N ARG A 278 -31.36 2.20 -4.88
CA ARG A 278 -30.59 1.97 -6.12
C ARG A 278 -31.45 1.79 -7.37
N LEU A 279 -32.68 1.31 -7.24
CA LEU A 279 -33.63 1.19 -8.37
C LEU A 279 -34.22 2.55 -8.77
N ASN A 280 -34.25 3.51 -7.82
CA ASN A 280 -34.84 4.84 -8.01
C ASN A 280 -33.78 5.91 -8.38
N SER A 281 -32.50 5.57 -8.39
CA SER A 281 -31.39 6.44 -8.81
C SER A 281 -31.04 6.23 -10.29
#